data_46496ec4f93b65daa0cbbdce88f3c0ec
#
_entry.id   46496ec4f93b65daa0cbbdce88f3c0ec
#
_cell.length_a   1.000
_cell.length_b   1.000
_cell.length_c   1.000
_cell.angle_alpha   90.00
_cell.angle_beta   90.00
_cell.angle_gamma   90.00
#
_symmetry.space_group_name_H-M   'P 1'
#
loop_
_entity.id
_entity.type
_entity.pdbx_description
1 polymer ?
#
loop_
_entity_poly.entity_id
_entity_poly.type
_entity_poly.pdbx_seq_one_letter_code
_entity_poly.pdbx_strand_id
1 'polypeptide(L)'
;LMYCYYPNDEGWPGRASVVHADPSVQFAWDFPYDDYFTYKGGLNGTLDDEPFTYMRDVRRHGQDVLLTMTIDPKVSDDHLVAIAKDLRTFGRVQLRINHEATGNWFSFNKRASYEEVAAFFAHASEIIHREAPNVKTIICLDGCKSVDDEKMEMEDIFAEASRAADIVSVDRYMSLHWGWPYDVAEEGGTSFSRSKVEDIYTLAKKSYERYTYVNNGVKKPMVLSEFNSDGDVTGPYDQADMLKEFCEMLKADKEQWLSGFTLYQFRDRGRLGLEIEDPNNANVGIEQPLMDTYREIIHDDYFMPSMETGAQTELPAKLRWGGSEDADGVAVDLHFEKSPVFCEAYFDEDTVDMNLMIELNGHWFYKAPGVKCIDMMSAFFKKPLDGAADMSLKIFAPPASGENDPSQGDDWQTNYYTELKALPKIRIRYAPIVK
;
A
#
# COMPACT_ATOMS: atom_id res chain seq x y z
N LEU A 1 5.09 -3.78 -4.60
CA LEU A 1 6.24 -4.62 -4.92
C LEU A 1 6.14 -5.07 -6.37
N MET A 2 7.23 -4.95 -7.16
CA MET A 2 7.24 -5.25 -8.61
C MET A 2 8.35 -6.24 -8.92
N TYR A 3 7.98 -7.38 -9.55
CA TYR A 3 8.88 -8.50 -9.82
C TYR A 3 8.62 -9.11 -11.20
N CYS A 4 9.63 -9.75 -11.79
CA CYS A 4 9.50 -10.49 -13.02
C CYS A 4 9.75 -12.00 -12.83
N TYR A 5 9.13 -12.83 -13.69
CA TYR A 5 9.25 -14.29 -13.62
C TYR A 5 9.25 -14.91 -15.04
N TYR A 6 10.44 -15.27 -15.52
CA TYR A 6 10.68 -15.84 -16.86
C TYR A 6 11.52 -17.11 -16.77
N PRO A 7 11.05 -18.15 -16.07
CA PRO A 7 11.86 -19.33 -15.70
C PRO A 7 12.26 -20.20 -16.89
N ASN A 8 11.62 -20.04 -18.06
CA ASN A 8 11.92 -20.83 -19.26
C ASN A 8 13.14 -20.30 -20.02
N ASP A 9 13.63 -19.12 -19.67
CA ASP A 9 14.76 -18.51 -20.37
C ASP A 9 16.10 -19.02 -19.83
N GLU A 10 17.04 -19.25 -20.76
CA GLU A 10 18.40 -19.62 -20.39
C GLU A 10 19.05 -18.51 -19.54
N GLY A 11 19.61 -18.90 -18.42
CA GLY A 11 20.26 -17.97 -17.48
C GLY A 11 19.35 -17.35 -16.42
N TRP A 12 18.05 -17.65 -16.44
CA TRP A 12 17.16 -17.28 -15.34
C TRP A 12 17.57 -18.00 -14.03
N PRO A 13 17.52 -17.38 -12.84
CA PRO A 13 17.21 -15.96 -12.57
C PRO A 13 18.44 -15.04 -12.61
N GLY A 14 19.65 -15.57 -12.77
CA GLY A 14 20.87 -14.80 -12.69
C GLY A 14 20.99 -13.68 -13.71
N ARG A 15 20.46 -13.90 -14.92
CA ARG A 15 20.49 -12.91 -15.99
C ARG A 15 19.61 -11.68 -15.68
N ALA A 16 18.47 -11.88 -15.03
CA ALA A 16 17.62 -10.76 -14.58
C ALA A 16 18.33 -9.94 -13.49
N SER A 17 19.00 -10.62 -12.55
CA SER A 17 19.80 -9.95 -11.52
C SER A 17 20.97 -9.14 -12.08
N VAL A 18 21.57 -9.61 -13.17
CA VAL A 18 22.64 -8.87 -13.87
C VAL A 18 22.11 -7.60 -14.53
N VAL A 19 20.93 -7.66 -15.13
CA VAL A 19 20.28 -6.46 -15.72
C VAL A 19 20.10 -5.37 -14.67
N HIS A 20 19.61 -5.72 -13.48
CA HIS A 20 19.44 -4.77 -12.39
C HIS A 20 20.76 -4.28 -11.76
N ALA A 21 21.81 -5.10 -11.80
CA ALA A 21 23.09 -4.75 -11.24
C ALA A 21 23.96 -3.89 -12.17
N ASP A 22 23.67 -3.84 -13.45
CA ASP A 22 24.46 -3.11 -14.46
C ASP A 22 23.87 -1.72 -14.74
N PRO A 23 24.48 -0.64 -14.22
CA PRO A 23 24.00 0.74 -14.46
C PRO A 23 24.21 1.21 -15.90
N SER A 24 24.94 0.46 -16.74
CA SER A 24 25.11 0.75 -18.16
C SER A 24 23.94 0.27 -19.01
N VAL A 25 23.05 -0.54 -18.44
CA VAL A 25 21.82 -0.99 -19.09
C VAL A 25 20.82 0.18 -19.11
N GLN A 26 20.70 0.79 -20.28
CA GLN A 26 19.87 2.00 -20.44
C GLN A 26 18.39 1.71 -20.67
N PHE A 27 18.05 0.54 -21.21
CA PHE A 27 16.68 0.19 -21.58
C PHE A 27 16.38 -1.27 -21.26
N ALA A 28 15.63 -1.51 -20.20
CA ALA A 28 15.23 -2.86 -19.79
C ALA A 28 14.41 -3.58 -20.86
N TRP A 29 13.59 -2.87 -21.61
CA TRP A 29 12.79 -3.43 -22.71
C TRP A 29 13.58 -3.96 -23.90
N ASP A 30 14.86 -3.65 -24.01
CA ASP A 30 15.76 -4.26 -24.99
C ASP A 30 16.30 -5.63 -24.55
N PHE A 31 16.02 -6.00 -23.27
CA PHE A 31 16.39 -7.28 -22.70
C PHE A 31 15.23 -8.28 -22.75
N PRO A 32 15.50 -9.56 -22.57
CA PRO A 32 14.45 -10.58 -22.56
C PRO A 32 13.53 -10.52 -21.32
N TYR A 33 13.89 -9.71 -20.32
CA TYR A 33 13.12 -9.49 -19.11
C TYR A 33 12.87 -8.00 -18.91
N ASP A 34 11.85 -7.70 -18.06
CA ASP A 34 11.59 -6.36 -17.59
C ASP A 34 12.64 -5.95 -16.54
N ASP A 35 12.83 -4.66 -16.27
CA ASP A 35 13.80 -4.17 -15.29
C ASP A 35 13.30 -4.28 -13.83
N TYR A 36 12.36 -5.13 -13.58
CA TYR A 36 11.87 -5.46 -12.25
C TYR A 36 12.75 -6.50 -11.57
N PHE A 37 12.69 -6.49 -10.23
CA PHE A 37 13.41 -7.49 -9.43
C PHE A 37 12.93 -8.91 -9.75
N THR A 38 13.83 -9.86 -9.60
CA THR A 38 13.53 -11.27 -9.86
C THR A 38 12.66 -11.87 -8.76
N TYR A 39 11.52 -12.45 -9.14
CA TYR A 39 10.74 -13.29 -8.22
C TYR A 39 11.49 -14.61 -7.99
N LYS A 40 11.99 -14.81 -6.78
CA LYS A 40 12.84 -15.95 -6.43
C LYS A 40 12.08 -17.17 -5.93
N GLY A 41 10.76 -17.11 -5.85
CA GLY A 41 9.88 -18.22 -5.60
C GLY A 41 9.51 -19.01 -6.86
N GLY A 42 8.37 -19.66 -6.81
CA GLY A 42 7.85 -20.48 -7.90
C GLY A 42 8.44 -21.89 -7.90
N LEU A 43 8.40 -22.54 -9.07
CA LEU A 43 8.87 -23.93 -9.19
C LEU A 43 10.37 -24.02 -8.91
N ASN A 44 10.74 -24.78 -7.87
CA ASN A 44 12.12 -24.92 -7.37
C ASN A 44 12.73 -23.64 -6.80
N GLY A 45 11.91 -22.63 -6.49
CA GLY A 45 12.34 -21.38 -5.85
C GLY A 45 12.45 -21.50 -4.32
N THR A 46 12.68 -20.35 -3.67
CA THR A 46 12.81 -20.24 -2.21
C THR A 46 11.91 -19.12 -1.66
N LEU A 47 11.40 -19.31 -0.43
CA LEU A 47 10.66 -18.31 0.31
C LEU A 47 11.56 -17.47 1.26
N ASP A 48 12.85 -17.73 1.28
CA ASP A 48 13.79 -17.07 2.19
C ASP A 48 14.37 -15.78 1.63
N ASP A 49 14.03 -15.44 0.39
CA ASP A 49 14.57 -14.31 -0.35
C ASP A 49 13.43 -13.37 -0.85
N GLU A 50 13.71 -12.50 -1.82
CA GLU A 50 12.74 -11.58 -2.41
C GLU A 50 11.71 -12.30 -3.30
N PRO A 51 10.44 -11.86 -3.27
CA PRO A 51 9.85 -10.73 -2.54
C PRO A 51 9.43 -11.03 -1.09
N PHE A 52 9.60 -12.25 -0.63
CA PHE A 52 8.96 -12.76 0.59
C PHE A 52 9.45 -12.10 1.87
N THR A 53 10.71 -11.65 1.90
CA THR A 53 11.25 -10.85 3.01
C THR A 53 10.50 -9.55 3.18
N TYR A 54 10.26 -8.82 2.09
CA TYR A 54 9.48 -7.58 2.10
C TYR A 54 8.00 -7.82 2.36
N MET A 55 7.42 -8.88 1.81
CA MET A 55 6.02 -9.24 2.07
C MET A 55 5.78 -9.53 3.56
N ARG A 56 6.71 -10.22 4.23
CA ARG A 56 6.63 -10.44 5.68
C ARG A 56 6.70 -9.14 6.46
N ASP A 57 7.56 -8.22 6.04
CA ASP A 57 7.71 -6.93 6.69
C ASP A 57 6.44 -6.07 6.54
N VAL A 58 5.93 -5.93 5.33
CA VAL A 58 4.65 -5.26 5.03
C VAL A 58 3.51 -5.83 5.92
N ARG A 59 3.43 -7.16 6.03
CA ARG A 59 2.41 -7.82 6.86
C ARG A 59 2.58 -7.55 8.36
N ARG A 60 3.80 -7.43 8.86
CA ARG A 60 4.06 -7.08 10.28
C ARG A 60 3.52 -5.70 10.63
N HIS A 61 3.52 -4.78 9.68
CA HIS A 61 2.97 -3.44 9.84
C HIS A 61 1.46 -3.37 9.55
N GLY A 62 0.77 -4.50 9.42
CA GLY A 62 -0.68 -4.55 9.19
C GLY A 62 -1.12 -4.12 7.80
N GLN A 63 -0.19 -3.96 6.87
CA GLN A 63 -0.48 -3.55 5.50
C GLN A 63 -0.82 -4.74 4.63
N ASP A 64 -1.65 -4.52 3.61
CA ASP A 64 -1.90 -5.51 2.56
C ASP A 64 -0.74 -5.51 1.54
N VAL A 65 -0.48 -6.69 0.97
CA VAL A 65 0.52 -6.84 -0.07
C VAL A 65 -0.13 -6.64 -1.43
N LEU A 66 0.31 -5.63 -2.19
CA LEU A 66 0.10 -5.55 -3.62
C LEU A 66 1.39 -5.97 -4.31
N LEU A 67 1.35 -7.12 -4.98
CA LEU A 67 2.46 -7.70 -5.71
C LEU A 67 2.17 -7.63 -7.21
N THR A 68 2.99 -6.91 -7.94
CA THR A 68 3.00 -6.91 -9.41
C THR A 68 4.01 -7.94 -9.89
N MET A 69 3.57 -8.79 -10.79
CA MET A 69 4.43 -9.77 -11.44
C MET A 69 4.27 -9.73 -12.96
N THR A 70 5.34 -9.45 -13.66
CA THR A 70 5.44 -9.71 -15.10
C THR A 70 5.86 -11.16 -15.28
N ILE A 71 4.95 -11.97 -15.81
CA ILE A 71 5.12 -13.42 -15.96
C ILE A 71 5.17 -13.74 -17.45
N ASP A 72 6.12 -14.60 -17.84
CA ASP A 72 6.16 -15.15 -19.20
C ASP A 72 4.83 -15.88 -19.52
N PRO A 73 4.05 -15.44 -20.51
CA PRO A 73 2.78 -16.09 -20.85
C PRO A 73 2.91 -17.56 -21.29
N LYS A 74 4.14 -18.05 -21.48
CA LYS A 74 4.44 -19.42 -21.90
C LYS A 74 4.87 -20.35 -20.76
N VAL A 75 4.74 -19.91 -19.49
CA VAL A 75 4.99 -20.80 -18.35
C VAL A 75 3.95 -21.93 -18.29
N SER A 76 4.37 -23.10 -17.81
CA SER A 76 3.44 -24.20 -17.56
C SER A 76 2.61 -23.98 -16.28
N ASP A 77 1.51 -24.70 -16.16
CA ASP A 77 0.66 -24.68 -14.98
C ASP A 77 1.41 -25.01 -13.68
N ASP A 78 2.45 -25.84 -13.73
CA ASP A 78 3.26 -26.16 -12.55
C ASP A 78 3.92 -24.92 -11.94
N HIS A 79 4.33 -23.96 -12.77
CA HIS A 79 4.87 -22.68 -12.32
C HIS A 79 3.79 -21.83 -11.64
N LEU A 80 2.60 -21.74 -12.24
CA LEU A 80 1.49 -20.98 -11.67
C LEU A 80 1.00 -21.58 -10.35
N VAL A 81 0.93 -22.90 -10.27
CA VAL A 81 0.61 -23.64 -9.03
C VAL A 81 1.66 -23.38 -7.95
N ALA A 82 2.94 -23.37 -8.32
CA ALA A 82 4.02 -23.08 -7.37
C ALA A 82 3.93 -21.64 -6.82
N ILE A 83 3.73 -20.65 -7.71
CA ILE A 83 3.51 -19.25 -7.31
C ILE A 83 2.29 -19.13 -6.37
N ALA A 84 1.18 -19.78 -6.70
CA ALA A 84 -0.01 -19.77 -5.85
C ALA A 84 0.27 -20.34 -4.46
N LYS A 85 1.00 -21.47 -4.38
CA LYS A 85 1.40 -22.07 -3.09
C LYS A 85 2.30 -21.18 -2.27
N ASP A 86 3.22 -20.47 -2.91
CA ASP A 86 4.05 -19.46 -2.23
C ASP A 86 3.18 -18.38 -1.60
N LEU A 87 2.32 -17.75 -2.41
CA LEU A 87 1.50 -16.61 -2.00
C LEU A 87 0.43 -16.98 -0.97
N ARG A 88 -0.04 -18.23 -0.97
CA ARG A 88 -1.04 -18.73 -0.01
C ARG A 88 -0.64 -18.54 1.44
N THR A 89 0.65 -18.51 1.74
CA THR A 89 1.18 -18.41 3.10
C THR A 89 1.23 -16.98 3.65
N PHE A 90 1.00 -15.96 2.81
CA PHE A 90 1.17 -14.55 3.18
C PHE A 90 -0.13 -13.82 3.57
N GLY A 91 -1.21 -14.53 3.83
CA GLY A 91 -2.49 -13.90 4.14
C GLY A 91 -3.05 -13.18 2.90
N ARG A 92 -3.56 -11.96 3.05
CA ARG A 92 -4.16 -11.25 1.93
C ARG A 92 -3.10 -10.69 1.01
N VAL A 93 -3.17 -11.11 -0.26
CA VAL A 93 -2.31 -10.66 -1.34
C VAL A 93 -3.18 -10.22 -2.50
N GLN A 94 -2.87 -9.06 -3.04
CA GLN A 94 -3.40 -8.57 -4.31
C GLN A 94 -2.32 -8.80 -5.36
N LEU A 95 -2.58 -9.66 -6.33
CA LEU A 95 -1.63 -10.05 -7.36
C LEU A 95 -1.99 -9.38 -8.68
N ARG A 96 -1.19 -8.41 -9.11
CA ARG A 96 -1.31 -7.74 -10.40
C ARG A 96 -0.44 -8.48 -11.42
N ILE A 97 -1.09 -9.20 -12.34
CA ILE A 97 -0.41 -10.03 -13.35
C ILE A 97 -0.31 -9.25 -14.66
N ASN A 98 0.91 -9.11 -15.20
CA ASN A 98 1.17 -8.51 -16.51
C ASN A 98 0.41 -7.19 -16.70
N HIS A 99 0.73 -6.21 -15.85
CA HIS A 99 0.07 -4.91 -15.81
C HIS A 99 0.29 -4.11 -17.10
N GLU A 100 -0.57 -3.09 -17.31
CA GLU A 100 -0.59 -2.31 -18.54
C GLU A 100 -0.61 -3.21 -19.79
N ALA A 101 -1.45 -4.25 -19.72
CA ALA A 101 -1.43 -5.36 -20.66
C ALA A 101 -1.80 -4.97 -22.11
N THR A 102 -2.38 -3.79 -22.32
CA THR A 102 -2.68 -3.21 -23.65
C THR A 102 -1.52 -2.42 -24.24
N GLY A 103 -0.46 -2.16 -23.48
CA GLY A 103 0.80 -1.58 -23.94
C GLY A 103 1.67 -2.58 -24.71
N ASN A 104 2.75 -2.09 -25.30
CA ASN A 104 3.69 -2.93 -26.08
C ASN A 104 5.14 -2.83 -25.59
N TRP A 105 5.33 -2.27 -24.39
CA TRP A 105 6.68 -2.01 -23.85
C TRP A 105 7.23 -3.16 -23.02
N PHE A 106 6.38 -3.98 -22.40
CA PHE A 106 6.83 -5.10 -21.57
C PHE A 106 7.23 -6.34 -22.36
N SER A 107 8.12 -7.15 -21.77
CA SER A 107 8.63 -8.38 -22.39
C SER A 107 7.53 -9.40 -22.69
N PHE A 108 6.51 -9.51 -21.87
CA PHE A 108 5.40 -10.46 -22.10
C PHE A 108 4.61 -10.11 -23.37
N ASN A 109 4.42 -8.83 -23.70
CA ASN A 109 3.77 -8.38 -24.94
C ASN A 109 4.65 -8.55 -26.19
N LYS A 110 5.95 -8.73 -26.00
CA LYS A 110 6.89 -9.07 -27.11
C LYS A 110 6.97 -10.57 -27.36
N ARG A 111 6.49 -11.41 -26.44
CA ARG A 111 6.56 -12.87 -26.49
C ARG A 111 5.26 -13.54 -26.90
N ALA A 112 4.15 -12.85 -26.74
CA ALA A 112 2.81 -13.34 -26.99
C ALA A 112 1.93 -12.25 -27.62
N SER A 113 0.90 -12.63 -28.36
CA SER A 113 -0.10 -11.67 -28.85
C SER A 113 -0.99 -11.19 -27.69
N TYR A 114 -1.73 -10.09 -27.91
CA TYR A 114 -2.65 -9.58 -26.88
C TYR A 114 -3.72 -10.60 -26.49
N GLU A 115 -4.20 -11.40 -27.46
CA GLU A 115 -5.15 -12.48 -27.21
C GLU A 115 -4.53 -13.59 -26.34
N GLU A 116 -3.26 -13.94 -26.58
CA GLU A 116 -2.53 -14.91 -25.76
C GLU A 116 -2.29 -14.37 -24.34
N VAL A 117 -1.93 -13.08 -24.20
CA VAL A 117 -1.75 -12.44 -22.89
C VAL A 117 -3.08 -12.38 -22.12
N ALA A 118 -4.19 -12.05 -22.79
CA ALA A 118 -5.51 -12.03 -22.17
C ALA A 118 -5.94 -13.44 -21.72
N ALA A 119 -5.76 -14.46 -22.58
CA ALA A 119 -6.07 -15.85 -22.25
C ALA A 119 -5.18 -16.36 -21.11
N PHE A 120 -3.90 -16.01 -21.11
CA PHE A 120 -2.97 -16.33 -20.02
C PHE A 120 -3.43 -15.75 -18.69
N PHE A 121 -3.84 -14.47 -18.66
CA PHE A 121 -4.34 -13.83 -17.44
C PHE A 121 -5.55 -14.58 -16.87
N ALA A 122 -6.54 -14.90 -17.73
CA ALA A 122 -7.74 -15.60 -17.30
C ALA A 122 -7.41 -17.00 -16.73
N HIS A 123 -6.54 -17.74 -17.41
CA HIS A 123 -6.09 -19.07 -16.99
C HIS A 123 -5.26 -18.99 -15.68
N ALA A 124 -4.32 -18.05 -15.58
CA ALA A 124 -3.55 -17.85 -14.37
C ALA A 124 -4.43 -17.49 -13.17
N SER A 125 -5.43 -16.63 -13.37
CA SER A 125 -6.39 -16.27 -12.31
C SER A 125 -7.17 -17.50 -11.82
N GLU A 126 -7.62 -18.39 -12.72
CA GLU A 126 -8.30 -19.63 -12.34
C GLU A 126 -7.42 -20.53 -11.46
N ILE A 127 -6.15 -20.72 -11.84
CA ILE A 127 -5.21 -21.52 -11.05
C ILE A 127 -4.94 -20.87 -9.69
N ILE A 128 -4.68 -19.56 -9.66
CA ILE A 128 -4.43 -18.82 -8.43
C ILE A 128 -5.62 -18.93 -7.47
N HIS A 129 -6.85 -18.73 -7.94
CA HIS A 129 -8.06 -18.82 -7.11
C HIS A 129 -8.26 -20.23 -6.53
N ARG A 130 -7.97 -21.26 -7.31
CA ARG A 130 -8.08 -22.65 -6.87
C ARG A 130 -7.05 -23.00 -5.80
N GLU A 131 -5.80 -22.61 -6.00
CA GLU A 131 -4.67 -23.00 -5.15
C GLU A 131 -4.44 -22.06 -3.96
N ALA A 132 -4.80 -20.78 -4.10
CA ALA A 132 -4.58 -19.72 -3.11
C ALA A 132 -5.79 -18.78 -2.99
N PRO A 133 -6.89 -19.20 -2.34
CA PRO A 133 -8.13 -18.41 -2.26
C PRO A 133 -7.99 -17.08 -1.50
N ASN A 134 -6.90 -16.89 -0.77
CA ASN A 134 -6.52 -15.64 -0.11
C ASN A 134 -5.91 -14.61 -1.06
N VAL A 135 -5.56 -14.99 -2.28
CA VAL A 135 -5.00 -14.09 -3.30
C VAL A 135 -6.12 -13.56 -4.19
N LYS A 136 -6.12 -12.25 -4.42
CA LYS A 136 -7.02 -11.54 -5.33
C LYS A 136 -6.26 -11.07 -6.54
N THR A 137 -6.73 -11.43 -7.73
CA THR A 137 -6.06 -11.05 -8.98
C THR A 137 -6.52 -9.69 -9.47
N ILE A 138 -5.57 -8.89 -9.96
CA ILE A 138 -5.79 -7.56 -10.52
C ILE A 138 -5.46 -7.60 -12.01
N ILE A 139 -6.44 -7.22 -12.84
CA ILE A 139 -6.18 -6.87 -14.24
C ILE A 139 -5.94 -5.36 -14.34
N CYS A 140 -4.86 -4.98 -15.02
CA CYS A 140 -4.52 -3.58 -15.27
C CYS A 140 -4.38 -3.36 -16.78
N LEU A 141 -5.26 -2.52 -17.34
CA LEU A 141 -5.21 -2.07 -18.73
C LEU A 141 -4.90 -0.57 -18.75
N ASP A 142 -4.52 -0.03 -19.91
CA ASP A 142 -4.28 1.42 -20.04
C ASP A 142 -5.54 2.28 -19.83
N GLY A 143 -6.72 1.68 -19.96
CA GLY A 143 -8.00 2.36 -19.75
C GLY A 143 -8.37 3.33 -20.89
N CYS A 144 -9.30 4.25 -20.61
CA CYS A 144 -9.69 5.30 -21.56
C CYS A 144 -8.57 6.34 -21.67
N LYS A 145 -8.23 6.76 -22.89
CA LYS A 145 -7.20 7.78 -23.17
C LYS A 145 -7.79 9.18 -23.35
N SER A 146 -9.10 9.26 -23.65
CA SER A 146 -9.84 10.50 -23.81
C SER A 146 -11.20 10.40 -23.11
N VAL A 147 -11.74 11.54 -22.72
CA VAL A 147 -13.12 11.65 -22.19
C VAL A 147 -14.18 11.32 -23.24
N ASP A 148 -13.83 11.42 -24.51
CA ASP A 148 -14.71 11.11 -25.64
C ASP A 148 -14.64 9.64 -26.09
N ASP A 149 -13.75 8.84 -25.52
CA ASP A 149 -13.60 7.43 -25.90
C ASP A 149 -14.88 6.65 -25.58
N GLU A 150 -15.43 5.97 -26.56
CA GLU A 150 -16.58 5.05 -26.36
C GLU A 150 -16.14 3.71 -25.75
N LYS A 151 -14.86 3.33 -25.91
CA LYS A 151 -14.27 2.08 -25.43
C LYS A 151 -12.85 2.31 -24.90
N MET A 152 -12.43 1.44 -23.98
CA MET A 152 -10.99 1.29 -23.70
C MET A 152 -10.31 0.58 -24.87
N GLU A 153 -9.05 0.91 -25.09
CA GLU A 153 -8.25 0.20 -26.10
C GLU A 153 -8.22 -1.30 -25.81
N MET A 154 -8.47 -2.12 -26.82
CA MET A 154 -8.46 -3.60 -26.76
C MET A 154 -9.41 -4.20 -25.70
N GLU A 155 -10.41 -3.47 -25.19
CA GLU A 155 -11.32 -4.00 -24.14
C GLU A 155 -12.02 -5.30 -24.58
N ASP A 156 -12.33 -5.45 -25.87
CA ASP A 156 -12.98 -6.64 -26.39
C ASP A 156 -12.04 -7.88 -26.29
N ILE A 157 -10.74 -7.70 -26.53
CA ILE A 157 -9.72 -8.76 -26.41
C ILE A 157 -9.55 -9.19 -24.94
N PHE A 158 -9.52 -8.22 -24.04
CA PHE A 158 -9.31 -8.46 -22.60
C PHE A 158 -10.62 -8.70 -21.82
N ALA A 159 -11.76 -8.83 -22.49
CA ALA A 159 -13.05 -8.97 -21.83
C ALA A 159 -13.15 -10.21 -20.92
N GLU A 160 -12.61 -11.36 -21.36
CA GLU A 160 -12.61 -12.59 -20.57
C GLU A 160 -11.64 -12.47 -19.37
N ALA A 161 -10.46 -11.92 -19.58
CA ALA A 161 -9.50 -11.61 -18.54
C ALA A 161 -10.09 -10.68 -17.47
N SER A 162 -10.80 -9.62 -17.90
CA SER A 162 -11.48 -8.70 -16.98
C SER A 162 -12.56 -9.42 -16.16
N ARG A 163 -13.31 -10.34 -16.77
CA ARG A 163 -14.31 -11.14 -16.04
C ARG A 163 -13.67 -12.12 -15.05
N ALA A 164 -12.50 -12.68 -15.36
CA ALA A 164 -11.78 -13.59 -14.49
C ALA A 164 -11.12 -12.91 -13.29
N ALA A 165 -10.73 -11.63 -13.42
CA ALA A 165 -10.10 -10.87 -12.35
C ALA A 165 -11.06 -10.59 -11.18
N ASP A 166 -10.53 -10.49 -9.95
CA ASP A 166 -11.27 -9.99 -8.79
C ASP A 166 -11.38 -8.47 -8.78
N ILE A 167 -10.32 -7.79 -9.21
CA ILE A 167 -10.11 -6.35 -9.12
C ILE A 167 -9.74 -5.83 -10.51
N VAL A 168 -10.25 -4.66 -10.86
CA VAL A 168 -9.88 -3.95 -12.08
C VAL A 168 -9.00 -2.75 -11.75
N SER A 169 -8.09 -2.41 -12.67
CA SER A 169 -7.11 -1.34 -12.43
C SER A 169 -6.75 -0.61 -13.70
N VAL A 170 -6.35 0.64 -13.54
CA VAL A 170 -5.59 1.42 -14.51
C VAL A 170 -4.48 2.14 -13.78
N ASP A 171 -3.36 2.37 -14.45
CA ASP A 171 -2.29 3.22 -13.97
C ASP A 171 -2.52 4.64 -14.50
N ARG A 172 -2.39 5.64 -13.61
CA ARG A 172 -2.70 7.03 -13.93
C ARG A 172 -1.73 7.99 -13.27
N TYR A 173 -1.18 8.86 -14.10
CA TYR A 173 -0.30 9.93 -13.66
C TYR A 173 -0.89 11.28 -14.05
N MET A 174 -0.95 12.21 -13.12
CA MET A 174 -1.41 13.59 -13.37
C MET A 174 -0.33 14.39 -14.09
N SER A 175 0.94 14.03 -13.85
CA SER A 175 2.09 14.42 -14.66
C SER A 175 3.11 13.31 -14.65
N LEU A 176 3.87 13.17 -15.72
CA LEU A 176 4.92 12.16 -15.84
C LEU A 176 5.93 12.64 -16.90
N HIS A 177 7.21 12.37 -16.65
CA HIS A 177 8.24 12.47 -17.69
C HIS A 177 8.62 11.09 -18.21
N TRP A 178 9.04 11.04 -19.48
CA TRP A 178 9.43 9.81 -20.16
C TRP A 178 10.94 9.66 -20.25
N GLY A 179 11.68 10.36 -19.40
CA GLY A 179 13.13 10.47 -19.46
C GLY A 179 13.91 9.26 -18.95
N TRP A 180 13.23 8.13 -18.72
CA TRP A 180 13.91 6.93 -18.27
C TRP A 180 15.08 6.56 -19.20
N PRO A 181 16.27 6.22 -18.72
CA PRO A 181 16.66 6.06 -17.30
C PRO A 181 17.04 7.39 -16.60
N TYR A 182 16.80 8.52 -17.23
CA TYR A 182 17.04 9.84 -16.65
C TYR A 182 15.80 10.23 -15.84
N ASP A 183 15.86 10.17 -14.53
CA ASP A 183 14.74 10.39 -13.63
C ASP A 183 14.41 11.87 -13.41
N VAL A 184 14.74 12.72 -14.36
CA VAL A 184 14.53 14.18 -14.33
C VAL A 184 14.01 14.66 -15.68
N ALA A 185 12.96 15.47 -15.65
CA ALA A 185 12.45 16.10 -16.88
C ALA A 185 13.49 17.06 -17.47
N GLU A 186 13.80 16.92 -18.75
CA GLU A 186 14.72 17.82 -19.43
C GLU A 186 14.04 19.16 -19.74
N GLU A 187 14.71 20.27 -19.41
CA GLU A 187 14.22 21.61 -19.73
C GLU A 187 14.05 21.78 -21.24
N GLY A 188 12.85 22.16 -21.68
CA GLY A 188 12.50 22.29 -23.07
C GLY A 188 12.31 20.97 -23.83
N GLY A 189 12.39 19.83 -23.16
CA GLY A 189 12.10 18.50 -23.72
C GLY A 189 10.62 18.32 -24.01
N THR A 190 10.31 17.36 -24.92
CA THR A 190 8.93 16.94 -25.22
C THR A 190 8.58 15.62 -24.51
N SER A 191 9.45 15.15 -23.64
CA SER A 191 9.38 13.83 -22.99
C SER A 191 8.62 13.84 -21.68
N PHE A 192 7.70 14.77 -21.50
CA PHE A 192 6.81 14.79 -20.31
C PHE A 192 5.37 15.17 -20.68
N SER A 193 4.45 14.81 -19.83
CA SER A 193 3.04 15.22 -19.90
C SER A 193 2.59 15.82 -18.58
N ARG A 194 1.64 16.75 -18.64
CA ARG A 194 0.92 17.29 -17.50
C ARG A 194 -0.56 17.41 -17.87
N SER A 195 -1.41 16.88 -17.03
CA SER A 195 -2.86 16.94 -17.17
C SER A 195 -3.48 17.70 -16.00
N LYS A 196 -4.71 18.17 -16.17
CA LYS A 196 -5.49 18.64 -15.03
C LYS A 196 -5.93 17.46 -14.18
N VAL A 197 -6.06 17.69 -12.89
CA VAL A 197 -6.51 16.65 -11.94
C VAL A 197 -7.88 16.13 -12.32
N GLU A 198 -8.81 17.04 -12.69
CA GLU A 198 -10.17 16.66 -13.09
C GLU A 198 -10.22 15.76 -14.34
N ASP A 199 -9.31 15.98 -15.29
CA ASP A 199 -9.24 15.17 -16.51
C ASP A 199 -8.80 13.74 -16.17
N ILE A 200 -7.78 13.59 -15.33
CA ILE A 200 -7.31 12.27 -14.86
C ILE A 200 -8.35 11.56 -14.01
N TYR A 201 -9.02 12.30 -13.11
CA TYR A 201 -10.14 11.78 -12.33
C TYR A 201 -11.25 11.23 -13.23
N THR A 202 -11.65 12.03 -14.22
CA THR A 202 -12.71 11.68 -15.17
C THR A 202 -12.33 10.46 -16.03
N LEU A 203 -11.09 10.39 -16.51
CA LEU A 203 -10.59 9.25 -17.29
C LEU A 203 -10.54 7.97 -16.46
N ALA A 204 -10.10 8.05 -15.21
CA ALA A 204 -10.08 6.90 -14.30
C ALA A 204 -11.51 6.40 -14.02
N LYS A 205 -12.45 7.30 -13.70
CA LYS A 205 -13.85 6.96 -13.47
C LYS A 205 -14.52 6.36 -14.73
N LYS A 206 -14.25 6.94 -15.89
CA LYS A 206 -14.74 6.41 -17.16
C LYS A 206 -14.19 5.01 -17.45
N SER A 207 -12.93 4.75 -17.12
CA SER A 207 -12.35 3.41 -17.24
C SER A 207 -13.07 2.41 -16.32
N TYR A 208 -13.43 2.81 -15.10
CA TYR A 208 -14.26 1.99 -14.21
C TYR A 208 -15.64 1.67 -14.80
N GLU A 209 -16.30 2.65 -15.40
CA GLU A 209 -17.59 2.44 -16.08
C GLU A 209 -17.46 1.47 -17.26
N ARG A 210 -16.36 1.57 -18.02
CA ARG A 210 -16.05 0.64 -19.12
C ARG A 210 -15.80 -0.77 -18.64
N TYR A 211 -15.00 -0.93 -17.58
CA TYR A 211 -14.82 -2.24 -16.93
C TYR A 211 -16.16 -2.82 -16.47
N THR A 212 -17.01 -2.01 -15.86
CA THR A 212 -18.35 -2.47 -15.45
C THR A 212 -19.18 -2.98 -16.65
N TYR A 213 -19.13 -2.26 -17.78
CA TYR A 213 -19.77 -2.69 -19.01
C TYR A 213 -19.21 -4.02 -19.53
N VAL A 214 -17.87 -4.14 -19.65
CA VAL A 214 -17.17 -5.35 -20.11
C VAL A 214 -17.46 -6.56 -19.20
N ASN A 215 -17.67 -6.31 -17.92
CA ASN A 215 -18.04 -7.31 -16.91
C ASN A 215 -19.56 -7.54 -16.83
N ASN A 216 -20.32 -7.23 -17.91
CA ASN A 216 -21.76 -7.46 -17.98
C ASN A 216 -22.58 -6.75 -16.89
N GLY A 217 -22.17 -5.56 -16.50
CA GLY A 217 -22.78 -4.75 -15.45
C GLY A 217 -22.35 -5.09 -14.02
N VAL A 218 -21.46 -6.05 -13.85
CA VAL A 218 -20.90 -6.39 -12.53
C VAL A 218 -19.86 -5.36 -12.14
N LYS A 219 -20.13 -4.63 -11.07
CA LYS A 219 -19.18 -3.69 -10.46
C LYS A 219 -18.13 -4.46 -9.69
N LYS A 220 -16.87 -4.35 -10.09
CA LYS A 220 -15.71 -4.89 -9.35
C LYS A 220 -15.01 -3.76 -8.61
N PRO A 221 -14.30 -4.07 -7.54
CA PRO A 221 -13.39 -3.08 -6.93
C PRO A 221 -12.43 -2.52 -7.98
N MET A 222 -12.22 -1.20 -7.96
CA MET A 222 -11.27 -0.48 -8.82
C MET A 222 -10.13 0.05 -8.00
N VAL A 223 -8.91 -0.16 -8.44
CA VAL A 223 -7.71 0.45 -7.84
C VAL A 223 -6.91 1.21 -8.89
N LEU A 224 -6.29 2.31 -8.51
CA LEU A 224 -5.20 2.91 -9.28
C LEU A 224 -3.91 2.28 -8.75
N SER A 225 -3.41 1.28 -9.46
CA SER A 225 -2.29 0.48 -8.98
C SER A 225 -0.93 1.18 -9.13
N GLU A 226 -0.86 2.18 -10.01
CA GLU A 226 0.18 3.19 -10.06
C GLU A 226 -0.48 4.55 -10.26
N PHE A 227 -0.23 5.45 -9.31
CA PHE A 227 -0.85 6.75 -9.32
C PHE A 227 0.09 7.77 -8.70
N ASN A 228 0.33 8.87 -9.37
CA ASN A 228 1.06 10.00 -8.82
C ASN A 228 1.03 11.21 -9.77
N SER A 229 1.76 12.23 -9.36
CA SER A 229 2.19 13.38 -10.16
C SER A 229 3.71 13.49 -10.03
N ASP A 230 4.40 13.80 -11.11
CA ASP A 230 5.85 13.92 -11.13
C ASP A 230 6.27 15.34 -10.72
N GLY A 231 6.96 15.43 -9.59
CA GLY A 231 7.43 16.72 -9.06
C GLY A 231 8.54 17.37 -9.88
N ASP A 232 9.23 16.64 -10.78
CA ASP A 232 10.17 17.24 -11.73
C ASP A 232 9.45 17.95 -12.87
N VAL A 233 8.20 17.59 -13.14
CA VAL A 233 7.35 18.25 -14.15
C VAL A 233 6.55 19.41 -13.55
N THR A 234 5.96 19.21 -12.38
CA THR A 234 5.02 20.17 -11.77
C THR A 234 5.63 21.06 -10.70
N GLY A 235 6.74 20.63 -10.12
CA GLY A 235 7.25 21.13 -8.85
C GLY A 235 6.74 20.32 -7.65
N PRO A 236 7.53 20.23 -6.57
CA PRO A 236 7.23 19.34 -5.44
C PRO A 236 6.01 19.78 -4.61
N TYR A 237 5.68 21.06 -4.59
CA TYR A 237 4.48 21.57 -3.88
C TYR A 237 3.22 21.34 -4.74
N ASP A 238 3.28 21.63 -6.04
CA ASP A 238 2.17 21.36 -6.96
C ASP A 238 1.86 19.86 -7.02
N GLN A 239 2.88 19.00 -6.96
CA GLN A 239 2.71 17.53 -6.84
C GLN A 239 1.84 17.15 -5.64
N ALA A 240 2.14 17.73 -4.48
CA ALA A 240 1.40 17.50 -3.25
C ALA A 240 -0.04 18.04 -3.33
N ASP A 241 -0.22 19.24 -3.89
CA ASP A 241 -1.53 19.87 -4.07
C ASP A 241 -2.41 19.09 -5.07
N MET A 242 -1.84 18.57 -6.15
CA MET A 242 -2.57 17.73 -7.13
C MET A 242 -3.10 16.44 -6.49
N LEU A 243 -2.32 15.78 -5.64
CA LEU A 243 -2.79 14.62 -4.88
C LEU A 243 -3.94 14.97 -3.95
N LYS A 244 -3.82 16.09 -3.24
CA LYS A 244 -4.86 16.59 -2.34
C LYS A 244 -6.16 16.89 -3.09
N GLU A 245 -6.07 17.59 -4.22
CA GLU A 245 -7.20 17.92 -5.08
C GLU A 245 -7.91 16.65 -5.57
N PHE A 246 -7.17 15.65 -6.03
CA PHE A 246 -7.75 14.36 -6.43
C PHE A 246 -8.50 13.69 -5.29
N CYS A 247 -7.94 13.68 -4.09
CA CYS A 247 -8.59 13.11 -2.90
C CYS A 247 -9.84 13.89 -2.49
N GLU A 248 -9.85 15.22 -2.61
CA GLU A 248 -11.07 16.01 -2.37
C GLU A 248 -12.18 15.71 -3.39
N MET A 249 -11.82 15.46 -4.65
CA MET A 249 -12.80 15.02 -5.65
C MET A 249 -13.40 13.64 -5.29
N LEU A 250 -12.58 12.70 -4.82
CA LEU A 250 -13.05 11.40 -4.33
C LEU A 250 -14.02 11.54 -3.16
N LYS A 251 -13.71 12.40 -2.19
CA LYS A 251 -14.58 12.66 -1.03
C LYS A 251 -15.92 13.29 -1.44
N ALA A 252 -15.90 14.16 -2.46
CA ALA A 252 -17.08 14.82 -2.97
C ALA A 252 -17.98 13.89 -3.82
N ASP A 253 -17.44 12.82 -4.39
CA ASP A 253 -18.18 11.88 -5.23
C ASP A 253 -18.98 10.88 -4.40
N LYS A 254 -20.30 10.91 -4.59
CA LYS A 254 -21.22 10.01 -3.87
C LYS A 254 -21.15 8.55 -4.34
N GLU A 255 -20.57 8.31 -5.51
CA GLU A 255 -20.57 6.97 -6.10
C GLU A 255 -19.51 6.03 -5.49
N GLN A 256 -18.53 6.52 -4.77
CA GLN A 256 -17.47 5.72 -4.14
C GLN A 256 -16.93 4.61 -5.08
N TRP A 257 -16.63 4.99 -6.32
CA TRP A 257 -16.23 4.06 -7.38
C TRP A 257 -14.79 3.52 -7.22
N LEU A 258 -13.92 4.29 -6.58
CA LEU A 258 -12.52 3.92 -6.36
C LEU A 258 -12.35 3.25 -5.00
N SER A 259 -11.78 2.06 -4.98
CA SER A 259 -11.53 1.28 -3.77
C SER A 259 -10.17 1.56 -3.12
N GLY A 260 -9.23 2.11 -3.88
CA GLY A 260 -7.91 2.46 -3.37
C GLY A 260 -6.95 2.90 -4.46
N PHE A 261 -5.80 3.40 -4.05
CA PHE A 261 -4.69 3.72 -4.94
C PHE A 261 -3.34 3.43 -4.27
N THR A 262 -2.33 3.21 -5.09
CA THR A 262 -0.95 3.05 -4.65
C THR A 262 -0.12 4.15 -5.28
N LEU A 263 0.53 4.97 -4.47
CA LEU A 263 1.45 5.98 -5.00
C LEU A 263 2.69 5.29 -5.59
N TYR A 264 3.00 5.64 -6.81
CA TYR A 264 4.23 5.28 -7.48
C TYR A 264 5.18 6.48 -7.46
N GLN A 265 6.26 6.44 -6.70
CA GLN A 265 6.71 5.35 -5.85
C GLN A 265 7.14 5.88 -4.47
N PHE A 266 7.75 5.02 -3.63
CA PHE A 266 8.22 5.47 -2.32
C PHE A 266 9.46 6.36 -2.44
N ARG A 267 10.49 5.90 -3.15
CA ARG A 267 11.75 6.63 -3.36
C ARG A 267 12.17 6.55 -4.82
N ASP A 268 12.63 7.66 -5.34
CA ASP A 268 13.10 7.83 -6.70
C ASP A 268 14.38 8.68 -6.73
N ARG A 269 15.12 8.66 -7.82
CA ARG A 269 16.23 9.57 -8.06
C ARG A 269 15.74 10.97 -8.41
N GLY A 270 14.60 11.05 -9.13
CA GLY A 270 13.86 12.26 -9.39
C GLY A 270 12.82 12.55 -8.29
N ARG A 271 11.79 13.29 -8.63
CA ARG A 271 10.73 13.75 -7.72
C ARG A 271 9.38 13.05 -7.97
N LEU A 272 9.40 11.84 -8.52
CA LEU A 272 8.18 11.06 -8.70
C LEU A 272 7.74 10.44 -7.36
N GLY A 273 8.67 10.04 -6.51
CA GLY A 273 8.40 9.38 -5.24
C GLY A 273 8.00 10.29 -4.07
N LEU A 274 7.67 9.66 -2.93
CA LEU A 274 7.48 10.33 -1.63
C LEU A 274 8.80 10.88 -1.08
N GLU A 275 9.90 10.22 -1.42
CA GLU A 275 11.26 10.63 -1.10
C GLU A 275 12.07 10.74 -2.39
N ILE A 276 13.07 11.61 -2.37
CA ILE A 276 14.16 11.64 -3.35
C ILE A 276 15.39 10.94 -2.76
N GLU A 277 16.12 10.21 -3.58
CA GLU A 277 17.36 9.58 -3.16
C GLU A 277 18.41 10.65 -2.79
N ASP A 278 19.06 10.51 -1.63
CA ASP A 278 20.17 11.39 -1.27
C ASP A 278 21.34 11.15 -2.24
N PRO A 279 21.81 12.19 -2.94
CA PRO A 279 22.86 12.06 -3.97
C PRO A 279 24.22 11.56 -3.41
N ASN A 280 24.40 11.62 -2.09
CA ASN A 280 25.61 11.15 -1.42
C ASN A 280 25.44 9.77 -0.79
N ASN A 281 24.24 9.28 -0.61
CA ASN A 281 23.94 8.00 0.00
C ASN A 281 22.58 7.44 -0.43
N ALA A 282 22.56 6.59 -1.42
CA ALA A 282 21.34 5.96 -1.96
C ALA A 282 20.47 5.22 -0.92
N ASN A 283 21.03 4.88 0.23
CA ASN A 283 20.27 4.26 1.32
C ASN A 283 19.48 5.27 2.18
N VAL A 284 19.65 6.57 1.92
CA VAL A 284 18.96 7.65 2.63
C VAL A 284 17.98 8.32 1.68
N GLY A 285 16.75 8.53 2.15
CA GLY A 285 15.72 9.31 1.45
C GLY A 285 15.63 10.72 2.04
N ILE A 286 15.34 11.68 1.17
CA ILE A 286 15.00 13.04 1.54
C ILE A 286 13.51 13.21 1.30
N GLU A 287 12.75 13.41 2.36
CA GLU A 287 11.29 13.56 2.30
C GLU A 287 10.91 14.77 1.43
N GLN A 288 9.90 14.59 0.60
CA GLN A 288 9.31 15.63 -0.23
C GLN A 288 8.01 16.16 0.41
N PRO A 289 7.53 17.35 0.01
CA PRO A 289 6.22 17.86 0.47
C PRO A 289 5.07 16.88 0.29
N LEU A 290 5.13 16.04 -0.74
CA LEU A 290 4.18 14.96 -1.00
C LEU A 290 4.05 13.98 0.18
N MET A 291 5.12 13.74 0.95
CA MET A 291 5.10 12.85 2.11
C MET A 291 4.15 13.36 3.21
N ASP A 292 4.13 14.65 3.47
CA ASP A 292 3.23 15.24 4.47
C ASP A 292 1.76 15.14 4.01
N THR A 293 1.49 15.46 2.75
CA THR A 293 0.15 15.28 2.14
C THR A 293 -0.29 13.82 2.20
N TYR A 294 0.61 12.88 1.89
CA TYR A 294 0.29 11.45 1.98
C TYR A 294 -0.01 11.02 3.41
N ARG A 295 0.75 11.50 4.41
CA ARG A 295 0.47 11.26 5.82
C ARG A 295 -0.91 11.80 6.24
N GLU A 296 -1.28 12.99 5.78
CA GLU A 296 -2.63 13.55 6.03
C GLU A 296 -3.72 12.64 5.44
N ILE A 297 -3.55 12.19 4.21
CA ILE A 297 -4.52 11.35 3.50
C ILE A 297 -4.73 10.00 4.20
N ILE A 298 -3.65 9.31 4.57
CA ILE A 298 -3.78 7.99 5.23
C ILE A 298 -4.36 8.08 6.65
N HIS A 299 -4.44 9.28 7.23
CA HIS A 299 -5.07 9.54 8.53
C HIS A 299 -6.43 10.22 8.42
N ASP A 300 -6.88 10.55 7.22
CA ASP A 300 -8.21 11.11 6.99
C ASP A 300 -9.29 10.05 7.22
N ASP A 301 -10.37 10.42 7.91
CA ASP A 301 -11.45 9.51 8.28
C ASP A 301 -12.18 8.91 7.06
N TYR A 302 -12.10 9.52 5.88
CA TYR A 302 -12.64 8.96 4.64
C TYR A 302 -11.84 7.74 4.17
N PHE A 303 -10.50 7.81 4.20
CA PHE A 303 -9.63 6.73 3.75
C PHE A 303 -9.36 5.70 4.83
N MET A 304 -9.32 6.13 6.08
CA MET A 304 -9.06 5.32 7.25
C MET A 304 -10.07 5.65 8.36
N PRO A 305 -11.31 5.21 8.26
CA PRO A 305 -12.31 5.52 9.26
C PRO A 305 -11.88 5.01 10.64
N SER A 306 -12.06 5.88 11.63
CA SER A 306 -11.86 5.51 13.04
C SER A 306 -13.08 4.74 13.54
N MET A 307 -12.86 3.81 14.48
CA MET A 307 -13.96 3.17 15.16
C MET A 307 -14.54 4.09 16.25
N GLU A 308 -15.81 3.92 16.55
CA GLU A 308 -16.39 4.54 17.74
C GLU A 308 -15.78 3.92 18.99
N THR A 309 -15.34 4.78 19.90
CA THR A 309 -14.75 4.37 21.18
C THR A 309 -15.51 5.00 22.34
N GLY A 310 -15.74 4.24 23.38
CA GLY A 310 -16.26 4.72 24.64
C GLY A 310 -15.14 4.79 25.69
N ALA A 311 -15.14 5.78 26.53
CA ALA A 311 -14.29 5.79 27.73
C ALA A 311 -15.15 5.67 28.97
N GLN A 312 -14.72 4.85 29.91
CA GLN A 312 -15.38 4.70 31.20
C GLN A 312 -15.13 5.91 32.13
N THR A 313 -14.17 6.75 31.77
CA THR A 313 -13.75 7.90 32.56
C THR A 313 -14.10 9.20 31.86
N GLU A 314 -14.70 10.15 32.58
CA GLU A 314 -14.94 11.51 32.07
C GLU A 314 -13.62 12.24 31.83
N LEU A 315 -13.53 12.96 30.71
CA LEU A 315 -12.38 13.79 30.38
C LEU A 315 -12.66 15.28 30.76
N PRO A 316 -11.65 16.04 31.15
CA PRO A 316 -10.24 15.65 31.26
C PRO A 316 -9.96 14.74 32.44
N ALA A 317 -9.09 13.75 32.26
CA ALA A 317 -8.72 12.80 33.30
C ALA A 317 -7.24 12.93 33.70
N LYS A 318 -6.98 12.82 34.99
CA LYS A 318 -5.64 12.83 35.55
C LYS A 318 -5.03 11.43 35.49
N LEU A 319 -3.95 11.27 34.76
CA LEU A 319 -3.26 10.00 34.61
C LEU A 319 -2.06 9.92 35.54
N ARG A 320 -1.83 8.73 36.09
CA ARG A 320 -0.58 8.38 36.78
C ARG A 320 0.01 7.10 36.21
N TRP A 321 1.29 6.89 36.41
CA TRP A 321 1.89 5.60 36.17
C TRP A 321 1.65 4.68 37.36
N GLY A 322 1.31 3.47 37.07
CA GLY A 322 1.15 2.49 38.14
C GLY A 322 1.71 1.13 37.77
N GLY A 323 1.49 0.65 36.57
CA GLY A 323 1.79 -0.75 36.25
C GLY A 323 1.11 -1.73 37.22
N SER A 324 0.29 -1.22 38.16
CA SER A 324 -0.43 -1.94 39.18
C SER A 324 -1.93 -1.64 39.10
N GLU A 325 -2.74 -2.41 39.81
CA GLU A 325 -4.20 -2.27 39.84
C GLU A 325 -4.69 -0.89 40.33
N ASP A 326 -3.83 -0.17 41.06
CA ASP A 326 -4.15 1.14 41.63
C ASP A 326 -3.72 2.34 40.74
N ALA A 327 -3.30 2.08 39.51
CA ALA A 327 -2.90 3.15 38.61
C ALA A 327 -4.10 3.95 38.11
N ASP A 328 -4.04 5.28 38.23
CA ASP A 328 -5.00 6.17 37.58
C ASP A 328 -4.74 6.21 36.08
N GLY A 329 -5.42 5.39 35.33
CA GLY A 329 -5.41 5.35 33.89
C GLY A 329 -6.80 5.55 33.31
N VAL A 330 -6.85 5.82 32.01
CA VAL A 330 -8.10 5.82 31.26
C VAL A 330 -8.20 4.51 30.51
N ALA A 331 -9.32 3.80 30.65
CA ALA A 331 -9.65 2.64 29.86
C ALA A 331 -10.61 3.02 28.74
N VAL A 332 -10.24 2.67 27.51
CA VAL A 332 -11.06 2.84 26.31
C VAL A 332 -11.55 1.47 25.89
N ASP A 333 -12.84 1.29 25.87
CA ASP A 333 -13.44 0.00 25.49
C ASP A 333 -13.40 -0.17 23.97
N LEU A 334 -12.83 -1.28 23.52
CA LEU A 334 -12.68 -1.65 22.13
C LEU A 334 -13.34 -2.99 21.86
N HIS A 335 -14.09 -3.07 20.76
CA HIS A 335 -14.64 -4.32 20.26
C HIS A 335 -13.89 -4.74 18.99
N PHE A 336 -13.34 -5.95 19.01
CA PHE A 336 -12.69 -6.55 17.84
C PHE A 336 -13.56 -7.70 17.32
N GLU A 337 -13.93 -7.66 16.04
CA GLU A 337 -14.68 -8.75 15.39
C GLU A 337 -13.81 -10.02 15.20
N LYS A 338 -12.53 -9.83 15.04
CA LYS A 338 -11.49 -10.85 14.85
C LYS A 338 -10.12 -10.21 15.00
N SER A 339 -9.03 -10.96 14.85
CA SER A 339 -7.69 -10.39 14.80
C SER A 339 -7.62 -9.32 13.69
N PRO A 340 -7.22 -8.10 14.04
CA PRO A 340 -7.06 -7.03 13.05
C PRO A 340 -5.86 -7.29 12.15
N VAL A 341 -5.83 -6.60 11.03
CA VAL A 341 -4.66 -6.54 10.12
C VAL A 341 -4.03 -5.16 10.11
N PHE A 342 -4.73 -4.21 10.70
CA PHE A 342 -4.26 -2.87 10.99
C PHE A 342 -4.92 -2.41 12.29
N CYS A 343 -4.13 -1.85 13.22
CA CYS A 343 -4.60 -1.27 14.46
C CYS A 343 -3.68 -0.13 14.86
N GLU A 344 -4.21 1.09 14.93
CA GLU A 344 -3.46 2.30 15.19
C GLU A 344 -4.18 3.18 16.21
N ALA A 345 -3.42 3.84 17.10
CA ALA A 345 -3.89 4.96 17.89
C ALA A 345 -3.32 6.26 17.28
N TYR A 346 -4.19 7.17 16.86
CA TYR A 346 -3.83 8.48 16.30
C TYR A 346 -4.13 9.59 17.30
N PHE A 347 -3.15 10.47 17.51
CA PHE A 347 -3.16 11.58 18.48
C PHE A 347 -3.19 12.92 17.74
N ASP A 348 -4.23 13.69 17.99
CA ASP A 348 -4.44 15.02 17.41
C ASP A 348 -3.63 16.12 18.12
N GLU A 349 -3.90 17.37 17.76
CA GLU A 349 -3.19 18.54 18.30
C GLU A 349 -3.28 18.66 19.83
N ASP A 350 -4.37 18.20 20.45
CA ASP A 350 -4.55 18.27 21.91
C ASP A 350 -3.74 17.20 22.66
N THR A 351 -3.32 16.16 21.97
CA THR A 351 -2.69 14.96 22.56
C THR A 351 -1.31 14.64 21.98
N VAL A 352 -0.93 15.24 20.84
CA VAL A 352 0.33 14.92 20.13
C VAL A 352 1.58 15.16 20.98
N ASP A 353 1.59 16.20 21.80
CA ASP A 353 2.74 16.54 22.66
C ASP A 353 2.73 15.83 24.02
N MET A 354 1.75 14.97 24.24
CA MET A 354 1.67 14.19 25.46
C MET A 354 2.67 13.03 25.47
N ASN A 355 3.17 12.75 26.66
CA ASN A 355 4.02 11.60 26.95
C ASN A 355 3.15 10.53 27.63
N LEU A 356 2.95 9.38 26.99
CA LEU A 356 1.98 8.38 27.44
C LEU A 356 2.55 6.96 27.40
N MET A 357 2.08 6.14 28.33
CA MET A 357 2.18 4.67 28.26
C MET A 357 0.82 4.07 27.92
N ILE A 358 0.80 3.17 26.98
CA ILE A 358 -0.42 2.56 26.44
C ILE A 358 -0.30 1.06 26.54
N GLU A 359 -1.35 0.39 27.03
CA GLU A 359 -1.41 -1.07 27.10
C GLU A 359 -2.58 -1.58 26.29
N LEU A 360 -2.33 -2.54 25.40
CA LEU A 360 -3.35 -3.26 24.64
C LEU A 360 -2.99 -4.75 24.55
N ASN A 361 -3.92 -5.63 24.91
CA ASN A 361 -3.78 -7.08 24.83
C ASN A 361 -2.53 -7.61 25.57
N GLY A 362 -2.13 -6.96 26.66
CA GLY A 362 -0.92 -7.29 27.44
C GLY A 362 0.37 -6.80 26.82
N HIS A 363 0.33 -5.97 25.79
CA HIS A 363 1.47 -5.35 25.16
C HIS A 363 1.54 -3.85 25.48
N TRP A 364 2.74 -3.35 25.78
CA TRP A 364 2.98 -1.97 26.16
C TRP A 364 3.60 -1.17 25.02
N PHE A 365 3.11 0.06 24.86
CA PHE A 365 3.59 1.04 23.89
C PHE A 365 3.96 2.32 24.60
N TYR A 366 5.06 2.92 24.18
CA TYR A 366 5.47 4.24 24.63
C TYR A 366 5.17 5.27 23.54
N LYS A 367 4.39 6.30 23.88
CA LYS A 367 4.13 7.43 23.01
C LYS A 367 4.96 8.63 23.46
N ALA A 368 5.99 8.98 22.68
CA ALA A 368 6.79 10.16 22.89
C ALA A 368 6.04 11.45 22.46
N PRO A 369 6.39 12.62 23.03
CA PRO A 369 5.93 13.90 22.52
C PRO A 369 6.20 14.07 21.03
N GLY A 370 5.28 14.71 20.29
CA GLY A 370 5.36 14.90 18.84
C GLY A 370 5.00 13.69 17.98
N VAL A 371 4.86 12.50 18.58
CA VAL A 371 4.43 11.29 17.84
C VAL A 371 2.93 11.31 17.65
N LYS A 372 2.47 11.35 16.40
CA LYS A 372 1.06 11.42 16.04
C LYS A 372 0.36 10.06 15.99
N CYS A 373 1.08 8.98 15.71
CA CYS A 373 0.48 7.64 15.64
C CYS A 373 1.35 6.58 16.30
N ILE A 374 0.66 5.60 16.87
CA ILE A 374 1.26 4.37 17.42
C ILE A 374 0.65 3.19 16.67
N ASP A 375 1.50 2.45 15.95
CA ASP A 375 1.15 1.15 15.40
C ASP A 375 1.06 0.12 16.53
N MET A 376 -0.15 -0.42 16.74
CA MET A 376 -0.43 -1.36 17.82
C MET A 376 -0.50 -2.82 17.36
N MET A 377 -0.10 -3.12 16.12
CA MET A 377 -0.19 -4.49 15.59
C MET A 377 0.64 -5.51 16.36
N SER A 378 1.72 -5.09 17.01
CA SER A 378 2.54 -5.99 17.85
C SER A 378 1.76 -6.62 19.00
N ALA A 379 0.67 -5.99 19.47
CA ALA A 379 -0.24 -6.56 20.46
C ALA A 379 -0.94 -7.86 19.99
N PHE A 380 -1.02 -8.08 18.67
CA PHE A 380 -1.72 -9.22 18.08
C PHE A 380 -0.81 -10.26 17.45
N PHE A 381 0.48 -9.96 17.22
CA PHE A 381 1.41 -10.89 16.59
C PHE A 381 1.71 -12.13 17.45
N LYS A 382 1.90 -11.92 18.74
CA LYS A 382 2.18 -13.00 19.70
C LYS A 382 0.92 -13.63 20.30
N LYS A 383 -0.18 -12.90 20.25
CA LYS A 383 -1.44 -13.28 20.86
C LYS A 383 -2.60 -12.89 19.93
N PRO A 384 -2.73 -13.57 18.77
CA PRO A 384 -3.83 -13.34 17.86
C PRO A 384 -5.17 -13.70 18.53
N LEU A 385 -6.25 -13.07 18.04
CA LEU A 385 -7.60 -13.37 18.53
C LEU A 385 -8.17 -14.55 17.74
N ASP A 386 -8.77 -15.53 18.46
CA ASP A 386 -9.45 -16.68 17.85
C ASP A 386 -10.88 -16.35 17.38
N GLY A 387 -11.36 -15.14 17.60
CA GLY A 387 -12.72 -14.67 17.26
C GLY A 387 -12.94 -13.26 17.73
N ALA A 388 -14.22 -12.88 17.88
CA ALA A 388 -14.58 -11.58 18.44
C ALA A 388 -14.16 -11.47 19.91
N ALA A 389 -13.65 -10.31 20.30
CA ALA A 389 -13.20 -10.03 21.65
C ALA A 389 -13.43 -8.58 22.05
N ASP A 390 -13.91 -8.39 23.28
CA ASP A 390 -13.92 -7.09 23.93
C ASP A 390 -12.64 -6.95 24.76
N MET A 391 -11.98 -5.81 24.66
CA MET A 391 -10.80 -5.49 25.44
C MET A 391 -10.70 -3.99 25.71
N SER A 392 -9.85 -3.61 26.63
CA SER A 392 -9.61 -2.20 26.94
C SER A 392 -8.21 -1.79 26.49
N LEU A 393 -8.14 -0.67 25.77
CA LEU A 393 -6.91 0.09 25.61
C LEU A 393 -6.75 0.93 26.88
N LYS A 394 -5.65 0.74 27.59
CA LYS A 394 -5.37 1.49 28.81
C LYS A 394 -4.30 2.54 28.56
N ILE A 395 -4.55 3.76 29.01
CA ILE A 395 -3.67 4.92 28.83
C ILE A 395 -3.24 5.43 30.20
N PHE A 396 -1.94 5.55 30.41
CA PHE A 396 -1.32 6.02 31.65
C PHE A 396 -0.31 7.13 31.38
N ALA A 397 0.04 7.90 32.40
CA ALA A 397 1.27 8.69 32.37
C ALA A 397 2.49 7.75 32.30
N PRO A 398 3.63 8.18 31.71
CA PRO A 398 4.84 7.37 31.75
C PRO A 398 5.37 7.27 33.18
N PRO A 399 6.24 6.27 33.48
CA PRO A 399 6.92 6.21 34.75
C PRO A 399 7.76 7.48 34.98
N ALA A 400 7.85 7.90 36.20
CA ALA A 400 8.71 9.01 36.61
C ALA A 400 10.18 8.71 36.31
N SER A 401 10.97 9.73 36.10
CA SER A 401 12.42 9.65 35.88
C SER A 401 13.18 10.60 36.83
N GLY A 402 14.47 10.39 36.97
CA GLY A 402 15.31 11.19 37.83
C GLY A 402 14.97 11.00 39.31
N GLU A 403 14.72 12.07 40.04
CA GLU A 403 14.39 12.05 41.47
C GLU A 403 13.11 11.28 41.80
N ASN A 404 12.25 11.12 40.79
CA ASN A 404 10.99 10.37 40.90
C ASN A 404 11.07 8.95 40.32
N ASP A 405 12.27 8.43 40.05
CA ASP A 405 12.47 7.08 39.56
C ASP A 405 12.03 6.06 40.63
N PRO A 406 11.27 5.01 40.24
CA PRO A 406 10.83 3.95 41.17
C PRO A 406 11.96 3.28 41.94
N SER A 407 13.17 3.30 41.39
CA SER A 407 14.36 2.76 42.06
C SER A 407 14.87 3.65 43.21
N GLN A 408 14.38 4.89 43.33
CA GLN A 408 14.89 5.90 44.23
C GLN A 408 14.01 6.13 45.48
N GLY A 409 12.82 5.53 45.57
CA GLY A 409 11.98 5.66 46.77
C GLY A 409 10.49 5.36 46.53
N ASP A 410 9.73 5.43 47.61
CA ASP A 410 8.33 4.97 47.65
C ASP A 410 7.31 5.96 47.06
N ASP A 411 7.70 7.22 46.80
CA ASP A 411 6.78 8.31 46.41
C ASP A 411 6.67 8.51 44.89
N TRP A 412 7.37 7.77 44.09
CA TRP A 412 7.43 7.96 42.64
C TRP A 412 6.08 7.84 41.95
N GLN A 413 5.21 7.00 42.42
CA GLN A 413 3.89 6.77 41.83
C GLN A 413 2.92 7.95 42.03
N THR A 414 3.13 8.74 43.07
CA THR A 414 2.21 9.80 43.45
C THR A 414 2.56 11.15 42.89
N ASN A 415 3.81 11.35 42.45
CA ASN A 415 4.35 12.65 42.09
C ASN A 415 4.36 12.97 40.59
N TYR A 416 4.26 11.95 39.73
CA TYR A 416 4.19 12.18 38.28
C TYR A 416 2.77 11.90 37.76
N TYR A 417 2.21 12.89 37.11
CA TYR A 417 0.92 12.75 36.43
C TYR A 417 0.87 13.64 35.19
N THR A 418 -0.03 13.29 34.27
CA THR A 418 -0.40 14.16 33.15
C THR A 418 -1.91 14.21 33.02
N GLU A 419 -2.43 15.21 32.32
CA GLU A 419 -3.87 15.38 32.14
C GLU A 419 -4.25 15.00 30.71
N LEU A 420 -5.03 13.95 30.55
CA LEU A 420 -5.57 13.54 29.26
C LEU A 420 -6.84 14.36 28.96
N LYS A 421 -6.82 15.16 27.91
CA LYS A 421 -7.92 16.05 27.53
C LYS A 421 -8.85 15.42 26.49
N ALA A 422 -8.30 14.58 25.60
CA ALA A 422 -9.03 13.90 24.55
C ALA A 422 -8.52 12.47 24.37
N LEU A 423 -9.36 11.58 23.87
CA LEU A 423 -8.97 10.20 23.53
C LEU A 423 -8.28 10.19 22.16
N PRO A 424 -7.31 9.28 21.95
CA PRO A 424 -6.83 9.03 20.61
C PRO A 424 -7.93 8.46 19.73
N LYS A 425 -7.87 8.73 18.43
CA LYS A 425 -8.68 8.03 17.44
C LYS A 425 -8.11 6.63 17.23
N ILE A 426 -8.93 5.60 17.34
CA ILE A 426 -8.51 4.21 17.13
C ILE A 426 -8.98 3.77 15.77
N ARG A 427 -8.06 3.31 14.94
CA ARG A 427 -8.31 2.83 13.58
C ARG A 427 -8.00 1.35 13.49
N ILE A 428 -8.97 0.57 13.02
CA ILE A 428 -8.86 -0.88 12.92
C ILE A 428 -9.32 -1.32 11.53
N ARG A 429 -8.59 -2.26 10.97
CA ARG A 429 -8.99 -2.95 9.74
C ARG A 429 -8.94 -4.45 9.90
N TYR A 430 -9.93 -5.11 9.35
CA TYR A 430 -10.04 -6.58 9.30
C TYR A 430 -9.96 -7.15 7.90
N ALA A 431 -10.13 -6.31 6.91
CA ALA A 431 -10.20 -6.69 5.52
C ALA A 431 -9.26 -5.82 4.67
N PRO A 432 -8.83 -6.28 3.48
CA PRO A 432 -8.11 -5.45 2.56
C PRO A 432 -8.93 -4.18 2.22
N ILE A 433 -8.25 -3.16 1.70
CA ILE A 433 -8.87 -1.93 1.17
C ILE A 433 -9.96 -2.28 0.17
N VAL A 434 -9.77 -3.36 -0.56
CA VAL A 434 -10.71 -3.90 -1.53
C VAL A 434 -11.59 -4.93 -0.85
N LYS A 435 -12.91 -4.67 -0.84
CA LYS A 435 -13.93 -5.56 -0.24
C LYS A 435 -14.16 -6.79 -1.10
#